data_c805b2f4385856aa48321091d476f2bb
#
_entry.id   c805b2f4385856aa48321091d476f2bb
#
_cell.length_a   1.000
_cell.length_b   1.000
_cell.length_c   1.000
_cell.angle_alpha   90.00
_cell.angle_beta   90.00
_cell.angle_gamma   90.00
#
_symmetry.space_group_name_H-M   'P 1'
#
loop_
_entity.id
_entity.type
_entity.pdbx_description
1 polymer ?
#
loop_
_entity_poly.entity_id
_entity_poly.type
_entity_poly.pdbx_seq_one_letter_code
_entity_poly.pdbx_strand_id
1 'polypeptide(L)'
;MASLARSTVQPNLSDIVESIESWSVPVREIRSNEGLRFDATHYDREASIAVQALENSGLELKHLSELADIKLPGQFTRIWAKGPEHGYRYINGSELISISGLGAIEKTPRYLSKLTKTKIENLIIREGWILVTCSGTIGRVLYVSKRFDGWAATHDLIRVIPHSPKQLGYLHAYLSSPIAQAQILGHTHGGQIDHITHHQLKTILVPILSEREMKNIHDSTLAALVARDNAVVDLVDISNVLSKLFEKK
;
A
#
# COMPACT_ATOMS: atom_id res chain seq x y z
N MET A 1 -26.46 42.75 -19.63
CA MET A 1 -25.48 42.42 -18.58
C MET A 1 -26.26 41.95 -17.36
N ALA A 2 -26.34 40.65 -17.15
CA ALA A 2 -27.02 40.06 -15.99
C ALA A 2 -25.94 39.71 -14.93
N SER A 3 -26.02 40.41 -13.79
CA SER A 3 -25.17 40.20 -12.63
C SER A 3 -25.56 38.87 -11.93
N LEU A 4 -24.72 37.87 -12.00
CA LEU A 4 -24.81 36.65 -11.18
C LEU A 4 -24.33 36.99 -9.76
N ALA A 5 -25.26 37.37 -8.89
CA ALA A 5 -25.01 37.40 -7.44
C ALA A 5 -24.79 35.99 -6.95
N ARG A 6 -23.53 35.64 -6.62
CA ARG A 6 -23.20 34.45 -5.87
C ARG A 6 -23.67 34.64 -4.41
N SER A 7 -24.79 34.02 -4.07
CA SER A 7 -25.21 33.86 -2.67
C SER A 7 -24.21 32.88 -2.00
N THR A 8 -23.26 33.41 -1.25
CA THR A 8 -22.46 32.62 -0.31
C THR A 8 -23.33 32.36 0.91
N VAL A 9 -24.08 31.26 0.88
CA VAL A 9 -24.70 30.71 2.09
C VAL A 9 -23.56 30.24 2.99
N GLN A 10 -23.30 30.99 4.07
CA GLN A 10 -22.43 30.48 5.12
C GLN A 10 -23.18 29.35 5.85
N PRO A 11 -22.60 28.16 6.01
CA PRO A 11 -23.24 27.11 6.78
C PRO A 11 -23.48 27.59 8.22
N ASN A 12 -24.66 27.31 8.74
CA ASN A 12 -24.97 27.65 10.12
C ASN A 12 -24.12 26.79 11.08
N LEU A 13 -23.66 27.37 12.19
CA LEU A 13 -22.81 26.65 13.16
C LEU A 13 -23.51 25.38 13.70
N SER A 14 -24.84 25.39 13.79
CA SER A 14 -25.64 24.22 14.15
C SER A 14 -25.52 23.08 13.14
N ASP A 15 -25.45 23.38 11.84
CA ASP A 15 -25.34 22.37 10.78
C ASP A 15 -23.95 21.71 10.79
N ILE A 16 -22.92 22.45 11.23
CA ILE A 16 -21.57 21.93 11.42
C ILE A 16 -21.48 21.03 12.65
N VAL A 17 -22.17 21.42 13.73
CA VAL A 17 -22.17 20.64 14.99
C VAL A 17 -22.95 19.33 14.85
N GLU A 18 -24.02 19.29 14.07
CA GLU A 18 -24.77 18.06 13.77
C GLU A 18 -23.97 17.06 12.92
N SER A 19 -22.92 17.51 12.22
CA SER A 19 -22.03 16.65 11.44
C SER A 19 -20.84 16.08 12.22
N ILE A 20 -20.65 16.48 13.49
CA ILE A 20 -19.55 15.97 14.32
C ILE A 20 -19.95 14.61 14.89
N GLU A 21 -19.39 13.55 14.34
CA GLU A 21 -19.49 12.22 14.95
C GLU A 21 -18.63 12.14 16.21
N SER A 22 -19.22 11.65 17.30
CA SER A 22 -18.50 11.39 18.54
C SER A 22 -18.79 9.98 19.05
N TRP A 23 -17.77 9.34 19.62
CA TRP A 23 -17.91 8.03 20.25
C TRP A 23 -17.07 7.96 21.51
N SER A 24 -17.41 7.01 22.37
CA SER A 24 -16.70 6.78 23.63
C SER A 24 -15.86 5.51 23.54
N VAL A 25 -14.62 5.59 23.99
CA VAL A 25 -13.73 4.44 24.13
C VAL A 25 -13.67 4.02 25.59
N PRO A 26 -14.02 2.77 25.92
CA PRO A 26 -13.92 2.29 27.30
C PRO A 26 -12.48 2.33 27.83
N VAL A 27 -12.27 2.80 29.05
CA VAL A 27 -10.93 2.88 29.68
C VAL A 27 -10.24 1.51 29.72
N ARG A 28 -11.01 0.41 29.83
CA ARG A 28 -10.46 -0.96 29.78
C ARG A 28 -9.74 -1.25 28.46
N GLU A 29 -10.26 -0.74 27.34
CA GLU A 29 -9.70 -0.91 26.01
C GLU A 29 -8.35 -0.17 25.89
N ILE A 30 -8.30 1.07 26.40
CA ILE A 30 -7.07 1.85 26.49
C ILE A 30 -6.01 1.10 27.33
N ARG A 31 -6.42 0.50 28.46
CA ARG A 31 -5.51 -0.22 29.36
C ARG A 31 -5.01 -1.56 28.80
N SER A 32 -5.79 -2.21 27.95
CA SER A 32 -5.41 -3.48 27.32
C SER A 32 -4.49 -3.29 26.11
N ASN A 33 -4.33 -2.05 25.63
CA ASN A 33 -3.52 -1.73 24.48
C ASN A 33 -2.02 -1.70 24.84
N GLU A 34 -1.20 -2.42 24.09
CA GLU A 34 0.25 -2.31 24.19
C GLU A 34 0.70 -0.89 23.83
N GLY A 35 1.19 -0.14 24.84
CA GLY A 35 1.67 1.22 24.67
C GLY A 35 0.71 2.30 25.18
N LEU A 36 -0.44 1.95 25.77
CA LEU A 36 -1.38 2.91 26.39
C LEU A 36 -1.68 4.12 25.48
N ARG A 37 -2.03 3.87 24.23
CA ARG A 37 -2.29 4.92 23.25
C ARG A 37 -3.56 5.70 23.61
N PHE A 38 -3.49 7.05 23.45
CA PHE A 38 -4.58 7.98 23.66
C PHE A 38 -4.91 8.82 22.43
N ASP A 39 -4.27 8.52 21.29
CA ASP A 39 -4.50 9.26 20.05
C ASP A 39 -5.82 8.80 19.38
N ALA A 40 -6.62 9.77 18.94
CA ALA A 40 -7.93 9.51 18.33
C ALA A 40 -7.86 8.60 17.11
N THR A 41 -6.81 8.70 16.30
CA THR A 41 -6.61 7.88 15.09
C THR A 41 -6.55 6.39 15.40
N HIS A 42 -5.97 6.02 16.57
CA HIS A 42 -5.91 4.61 16.99
C HIS A 42 -7.29 4.03 17.31
N TYR A 43 -8.20 4.88 17.78
CA TYR A 43 -9.57 4.49 18.13
C TYR A 43 -10.55 4.90 17.02
N ASP A 44 -10.07 4.96 15.78
CA ASP A 44 -10.90 5.25 14.62
C ASP A 44 -12.07 4.24 14.56
N ARG A 45 -13.27 4.80 14.45
CA ARG A 45 -14.50 4.03 14.39
C ARG A 45 -14.54 3.07 13.20
N GLU A 46 -14.00 3.49 12.06
CA GLU A 46 -13.96 2.65 10.84
C GLU A 46 -13.14 1.38 11.07
N ALA A 47 -11.99 1.47 11.74
CA ALA A 47 -11.17 0.31 12.07
C ALA A 47 -11.91 -0.65 13.01
N SER A 48 -12.56 -0.13 14.07
CA SER A 48 -13.34 -0.92 15.01
C SER A 48 -14.55 -1.59 14.34
N ILE A 49 -15.26 -0.87 13.46
CA ILE A 49 -16.40 -1.42 12.68
C ILE A 49 -15.90 -2.54 11.75
N ALA A 50 -14.77 -2.34 11.08
CA ALA A 50 -14.20 -3.35 10.18
C ALA A 50 -13.85 -4.64 10.93
N VAL A 51 -13.20 -4.53 12.09
CA VAL A 51 -12.85 -5.69 12.93
C VAL A 51 -14.12 -6.38 13.44
N GLN A 52 -15.10 -5.65 13.98
CA GLN A 52 -16.37 -6.21 14.43
C GLN A 52 -17.15 -6.91 13.31
N ALA A 53 -17.14 -6.35 12.11
CA ALA A 53 -17.78 -6.96 10.95
C ALA A 53 -17.13 -8.32 10.59
N LEU A 54 -15.79 -8.41 10.69
CA LEU A 54 -15.06 -9.66 10.48
C LEU A 54 -15.39 -10.67 11.58
N GLU A 55 -15.33 -10.29 12.85
CA GLU A 55 -15.62 -11.16 13.99
C GLU A 55 -17.06 -11.71 13.95
N ASN A 56 -18.01 -10.87 13.52
CA ASN A 56 -19.42 -11.26 13.38
C ASN A 56 -19.75 -12.01 12.08
N SER A 57 -18.78 -12.15 11.17
CA SER A 57 -19.01 -12.80 9.87
C SER A 57 -19.22 -14.31 9.96
N GLY A 58 -18.82 -14.94 11.07
CA GLY A 58 -18.81 -16.40 11.22
C GLY A 58 -17.72 -17.10 10.40
N LEU A 59 -16.85 -16.36 9.72
CA LEU A 59 -15.72 -16.92 8.97
C LEU A 59 -14.54 -17.24 9.91
N GLU A 60 -13.71 -18.19 9.51
CA GLU A 60 -12.40 -18.38 10.12
C GLU A 60 -11.56 -17.13 9.85
N LEU A 61 -10.94 -16.56 10.88
CA LEU A 61 -10.05 -15.41 10.77
C LEU A 61 -8.62 -15.84 11.09
N LYS A 62 -7.67 -15.37 10.30
CA LYS A 62 -6.23 -15.54 10.53
C LYS A 62 -5.53 -14.20 10.55
N HIS A 63 -4.50 -14.10 11.35
CA HIS A 63 -3.57 -12.98 11.23
C HIS A 63 -2.79 -13.06 9.91
N LEU A 64 -2.49 -11.91 9.31
CA LEU A 64 -1.72 -11.88 8.06
C LEU A 64 -0.37 -12.61 8.19
N SER A 65 0.23 -12.59 9.40
CA SER A 65 1.47 -13.33 9.69
C SER A 65 1.36 -14.84 9.61
N GLU A 66 0.16 -15.40 9.64
CA GLU A 66 -0.08 -16.84 9.46
C GLU A 66 -0.14 -17.24 7.97
N LEU A 67 -0.31 -16.26 7.10
CA LEU A 67 -0.49 -16.45 5.64
C LEU A 67 0.72 -15.96 4.83
N ALA A 68 1.55 -15.10 5.42
CA ALA A 68 2.68 -14.49 4.74
C ALA A 68 3.81 -14.13 5.71
N ASP A 69 5.04 -14.15 5.22
CA ASP A 69 6.16 -13.51 5.90
C ASP A 69 6.07 -11.99 5.71
N ILE A 70 6.15 -11.24 6.81
CA ILE A 70 6.09 -9.77 6.80
C ILE A 70 7.45 -9.22 7.20
N LYS A 71 8.13 -8.53 6.27
CA LYS A 71 9.49 -8.03 6.47
C LYS A 71 9.60 -6.55 6.16
N LEU A 72 10.41 -5.84 6.92
CA LEU A 72 10.78 -4.45 6.66
C LEU A 72 12.29 -4.32 6.83
N PRO A 73 13.05 -3.90 5.79
CA PRO A 73 14.47 -3.65 5.92
C PRO A 73 14.75 -2.47 6.84
N GLY A 74 15.89 -2.49 7.49
CA GLY A 74 16.39 -1.34 8.25
C GLY A 74 16.69 -0.14 7.35
N GLN A 75 16.75 1.03 7.96
CA GLN A 75 17.17 2.26 7.28
C GLN A 75 18.59 2.13 6.75
N PHE A 76 18.86 2.75 5.62
CA PHE A 76 20.18 2.75 4.99
C PHE A 76 20.46 4.07 4.24
N THR A 77 21.73 4.40 4.10
CA THR A 77 22.16 5.54 3.30
C THR A 77 22.17 5.14 1.82
N ARG A 78 21.48 5.93 0.99
CA ARG A 78 21.40 5.69 -0.46
C ARG A 78 22.65 6.22 -1.15
N ILE A 79 23.36 5.34 -1.85
CA ILE A 79 24.42 5.70 -2.77
C ILE A 79 23.91 5.43 -4.18
N TRP A 80 23.94 6.44 -5.05
CA TRP A 80 23.40 6.33 -6.40
C TRP A 80 24.48 5.89 -7.39
N ALA A 81 24.13 4.96 -8.27
CA ALA A 81 24.94 4.55 -9.39
C ALA A 81 24.55 5.33 -10.65
N LYS A 82 25.50 5.48 -11.58
CA LYS A 82 25.27 6.18 -12.87
C LYS A 82 24.41 5.39 -13.84
N GLY A 83 24.38 4.05 -13.72
CA GLY A 83 23.66 3.17 -14.64
C GLY A 83 23.43 1.78 -14.07
N PRO A 84 22.73 0.93 -14.82
CA PRO A 84 22.33 -0.42 -14.42
C PRO A 84 23.51 -1.36 -14.17
N GLU A 85 24.66 -1.16 -14.83
CA GLU A 85 25.87 -1.97 -14.69
C GLU A 85 26.47 -1.87 -13.29
N HIS A 86 26.25 -0.72 -12.60
CA HIS A 86 26.80 -0.43 -11.27
C HIS A 86 25.78 -0.44 -10.15
N GLY A 87 24.51 -0.70 -10.45
CA GLY A 87 23.45 -0.65 -9.47
C GLY A 87 22.21 -1.48 -9.79
N TYR A 88 21.29 -1.48 -8.86
CA TYR A 88 19.97 -2.09 -8.99
C TYR A 88 18.94 -0.99 -9.28
N ARG A 89 18.03 -1.23 -10.23
CA ARG A 89 16.89 -0.34 -10.43
C ARG A 89 16.20 -0.10 -9.09
N TYR A 90 15.96 1.16 -8.74
CA TYR A 90 15.44 1.52 -7.42
C TYR A 90 14.01 2.04 -7.50
N ILE A 91 13.20 1.66 -6.52
CA ILE A 91 11.82 2.12 -6.35
C ILE A 91 11.58 2.63 -4.93
N ASN A 92 10.86 3.74 -4.79
CA ASN A 92 10.36 4.26 -3.52
C ASN A 92 8.82 4.33 -3.50
N GLY A 93 8.23 4.74 -2.37
CA GLY A 93 6.78 4.78 -2.20
C GLY A 93 6.07 5.70 -3.19
N SER A 94 6.64 6.87 -3.51
CA SER A 94 6.04 7.80 -4.48
C SER A 94 6.16 7.29 -5.93
N GLU A 95 7.26 6.63 -6.28
CA GLU A 95 7.39 5.98 -7.58
C GLU A 95 6.43 4.81 -7.71
N LEU A 96 6.26 4.03 -6.63
CA LEU A 96 5.29 2.93 -6.59
C LEU A 96 3.88 3.42 -6.95
N ILE A 97 3.44 4.54 -6.39
CA ILE A 97 2.15 5.14 -6.70
C ILE A 97 2.09 5.57 -8.18
N SER A 98 3.16 6.20 -8.67
CA SER A 98 3.22 6.69 -10.05
C SER A 98 3.17 5.56 -11.08
N ILE A 99 3.95 4.50 -10.89
CA ILE A 99 4.08 3.41 -11.88
C ILE A 99 2.95 2.37 -11.80
N SER A 100 2.13 2.40 -10.75
CA SER A 100 0.97 1.51 -10.62
C SER A 100 -0.30 2.06 -11.30
N GLY A 101 -0.29 3.32 -11.75
CA GLY A 101 -1.41 3.95 -12.44
C GLY A 101 -1.26 3.89 -13.97
N LEU A 102 -2.38 3.78 -14.69
CA LEU A 102 -2.43 3.99 -16.14
C LEU A 102 -2.10 5.45 -16.46
N GLY A 103 -1.26 5.70 -17.46
CA GLY A 103 -0.81 7.04 -17.84
C GLY A 103 0.34 7.59 -17.00
N ALA A 104 0.93 6.77 -16.16
CA ALA A 104 2.13 7.14 -15.42
C ALA A 104 3.30 7.40 -16.38
N ILE A 105 3.88 8.59 -16.31
CA ILE A 105 5.13 8.89 -17.00
C ILE A 105 6.27 8.23 -16.23
N GLU A 106 6.98 7.34 -16.88
CA GLU A 106 8.15 6.71 -16.27
C GLU A 106 9.24 7.77 -16.09
N LYS A 107 9.52 8.11 -14.83
CA LYS A 107 10.62 9.03 -14.48
C LYS A 107 11.96 8.39 -14.87
N THR A 108 12.97 9.23 -15.11
CA THR A 108 14.33 8.76 -15.33
C THR A 108 14.74 7.74 -14.28
N PRO A 109 15.16 6.54 -14.70
CA PRO A 109 15.49 5.45 -13.76
C PRO A 109 16.61 5.85 -12.82
N ARG A 110 16.43 5.57 -11.52
CA ARG A 110 17.49 5.68 -10.53
C ARG A 110 18.01 4.29 -10.19
N TYR A 111 19.29 4.21 -9.95
CA TYR A 111 19.98 2.96 -9.62
C TYR A 111 20.65 3.06 -8.27
N LEU A 112 20.28 2.16 -7.34
CA LEU A 112 20.97 2.04 -6.05
C LEU A 112 22.29 1.32 -6.27
N SER A 113 23.39 1.95 -5.87
CA SER A 113 24.73 1.42 -6.09
C SER A 113 24.97 0.09 -5.35
N LYS A 114 25.68 -0.84 -6.01
CA LYS A 114 26.21 -2.05 -5.38
C LYS A 114 27.18 -1.75 -4.20
N LEU A 115 27.68 -0.52 -4.11
CA LEU A 115 28.54 -0.05 -3.02
C LEU A 115 27.76 0.49 -1.80
N THR A 116 26.42 0.46 -1.84
CA THR A 116 25.59 0.86 -0.72
C THR A 116 25.89 -0.02 0.50
N LYS A 117 26.25 0.62 1.63
CA LYS A 117 26.64 -0.08 2.88
C LYS A 117 25.42 -0.67 3.59
N THR A 118 24.86 -1.73 3.03
CA THR A 118 23.76 -2.52 3.62
C THR A 118 23.76 -3.90 2.98
N LYS A 119 23.06 -4.86 3.59
CA LYS A 119 22.79 -6.15 2.94
C LYS A 119 21.79 -5.92 1.82
N ILE A 120 22.29 -5.70 0.60
CA ILE A 120 21.49 -5.32 -0.57
C ILE A 120 20.37 -6.34 -0.85
N GLU A 121 20.58 -7.62 -0.50
CA GLU A 121 19.63 -8.71 -0.67
C GLU A 121 18.33 -8.43 0.08
N ASN A 122 18.38 -7.73 1.21
CA ASN A 122 17.20 -7.33 1.99
C ASN A 122 16.36 -6.26 1.29
N LEU A 123 16.96 -5.55 0.34
CA LEU A 123 16.28 -4.49 -0.43
C LEU A 123 15.70 -5.02 -1.73
N ILE A 124 16.25 -6.11 -2.27
CA ILE A 124 15.79 -6.69 -3.54
C ILE A 124 14.41 -7.30 -3.37
N ILE A 125 13.48 -6.88 -4.22
CA ILE A 125 12.14 -7.43 -4.29
C ILE A 125 12.06 -8.53 -5.34
N ARG A 126 11.12 -9.46 -5.17
CA ARG A 126 10.96 -10.63 -6.03
C ARG A 126 9.53 -10.73 -6.54
N GLU A 127 9.39 -11.26 -7.75
CA GLU A 127 8.09 -11.62 -8.30
C GLU A 127 7.28 -12.46 -7.32
N GLY A 128 5.98 -12.19 -7.23
CA GLY A 128 5.10 -12.88 -6.29
C GLY A 128 5.04 -12.24 -4.89
N TRP A 129 5.78 -11.18 -4.64
CA TRP A 129 5.65 -10.42 -3.39
C TRP A 129 4.58 -9.34 -3.51
N ILE A 130 4.09 -8.90 -2.35
CA ILE A 130 3.24 -7.72 -2.23
C ILE A 130 4.02 -6.67 -1.44
N LEU A 131 3.98 -5.42 -1.88
CA LEU A 131 4.56 -4.29 -1.17
C LEU A 131 3.44 -3.43 -0.61
N VAL A 132 3.61 -2.99 0.64
CA VAL A 132 2.68 -2.07 1.31
C VAL A 132 3.46 -0.85 1.79
N THR A 133 2.99 0.35 1.43
CA THR A 133 3.61 1.59 1.92
C THR A 133 3.36 1.75 3.41
N CYS A 134 4.42 2.06 4.17
CA CYS A 134 4.36 2.20 5.62
C CYS A 134 4.68 3.61 6.12
N SER A 135 4.89 4.56 5.22
CA SER A 135 5.23 5.94 5.56
C SER A 135 4.65 6.91 4.53
N GLY A 136 4.18 8.06 4.96
CA GLY A 136 3.51 9.05 4.12
C GLY A 136 2.13 8.57 3.67
N THR A 137 1.93 8.24 2.41
CA THR A 137 0.68 7.63 1.93
C THR A 137 0.64 6.15 2.31
N ILE A 138 0.15 5.85 3.50
CA ILE A 138 0.10 4.49 4.07
C ILE A 138 -0.92 3.61 3.34
N GLY A 139 -0.67 2.29 3.35
CA GLY A 139 -1.62 1.27 2.93
C GLY A 139 -1.70 1.05 1.41
N ARG A 140 -0.91 1.75 0.58
CA ARG A 140 -0.87 1.45 -0.85
C ARG A 140 -0.26 0.09 -1.09
N VAL A 141 -0.97 -0.73 -1.87
CA VAL A 141 -0.62 -2.13 -2.13
C VAL A 141 -0.15 -2.28 -3.57
N LEU A 142 1.02 -2.87 -3.76
CA LEU A 142 1.55 -3.22 -5.08
C LEU A 142 1.89 -4.70 -5.16
N TYR A 143 1.46 -5.36 -6.20
CA TYR A 143 1.96 -6.66 -6.63
C TYR A 143 3.31 -6.50 -7.34
N VAL A 144 4.32 -7.25 -6.90
CA VAL A 144 5.61 -7.33 -7.59
C VAL A 144 5.48 -8.33 -8.72
N SER A 145 5.18 -7.82 -9.91
CA SER A 145 5.17 -8.61 -11.13
C SER A 145 6.59 -8.86 -11.64
N LYS A 146 6.73 -9.69 -12.67
CA LYS A 146 8.00 -9.95 -13.35
C LYS A 146 8.73 -8.67 -13.78
N ARG A 147 7.99 -7.60 -14.09
CA ARG A 147 8.55 -6.28 -14.45
C ARG A 147 9.44 -5.69 -13.34
N PHE A 148 9.10 -5.95 -12.08
CA PHE A 148 9.80 -5.39 -10.91
C PHE A 148 10.75 -6.38 -10.24
N ASP A 149 10.84 -7.61 -10.75
CA ASP A 149 11.74 -8.61 -10.16
C ASP A 149 13.20 -8.14 -10.22
N GLY A 150 13.90 -8.29 -9.10
CA GLY A 150 15.29 -7.88 -8.99
C GLY A 150 15.52 -6.39 -8.75
N TRP A 151 14.47 -5.56 -8.64
CA TRP A 151 14.64 -4.14 -8.27
C TRP A 151 14.95 -4.01 -6.79
N ALA A 152 15.65 -2.94 -6.42
CA ALA A 152 15.85 -2.55 -5.03
C ALA A 152 14.71 -1.63 -4.58
N ALA A 153 14.07 -1.94 -3.46
CA ALA A 153 12.99 -1.13 -2.90
C ALA A 153 13.42 -0.45 -1.59
N THR A 154 12.90 0.75 -1.36
CA THR A 154 13.14 1.51 -0.12
C THR A 154 12.74 0.74 1.14
N HIS A 155 13.27 1.16 2.29
CA HIS A 155 12.86 0.67 3.61
C HIS A 155 11.44 1.15 4.01
N ASP A 156 10.82 2.08 3.29
CA ASP A 156 9.46 2.57 3.54
C ASP A 156 8.37 1.67 2.90
N LEU A 157 8.75 0.52 2.41
CA LEU A 157 7.86 -0.47 1.82
C LEU A 157 7.94 -1.78 2.62
N ILE A 158 6.86 -2.18 3.26
CA ILE A 158 6.76 -3.50 3.90
C ILE A 158 6.63 -4.57 2.80
N ARG A 159 7.38 -5.66 2.94
CA ARG A 159 7.31 -6.83 2.08
C ARG A 159 6.37 -7.83 2.71
N VAL A 160 5.32 -8.18 2.00
CA VAL A 160 4.39 -9.27 2.33
C VAL A 160 4.67 -10.40 1.35
N ILE A 161 5.20 -11.50 1.85
CA ILE A 161 5.65 -12.65 1.07
C ILE A 161 4.68 -13.81 1.36
N PRO A 162 3.70 -14.08 0.50
CA PRO A 162 2.71 -15.13 0.72
C PRO A 162 3.38 -16.50 0.91
N HIS A 163 2.94 -17.28 1.89
CA HIS A 163 3.44 -18.65 2.11
C HIS A 163 3.04 -19.58 0.95
N SER A 164 1.96 -19.25 0.25
CA SER A 164 1.52 -19.98 -0.93
C SER A 164 1.30 -19.03 -2.12
N PRO A 165 1.88 -19.31 -3.30
CA PRO A 165 1.58 -18.54 -4.51
C PRO A 165 0.09 -18.51 -4.85
N LYS A 166 -0.67 -19.54 -4.48
CA LYS A 166 -2.12 -19.63 -4.72
C LYS A 166 -2.95 -18.62 -3.90
N GLN A 167 -2.35 -17.98 -2.89
CA GLN A 167 -3.00 -16.97 -2.06
C GLN A 167 -2.65 -15.55 -2.48
N LEU A 168 -1.69 -15.37 -3.36
CA LEU A 168 -1.14 -14.06 -3.73
C LEU A 168 -2.22 -13.06 -4.17
N GLY A 169 -3.03 -13.42 -5.17
CA GLY A 169 -4.08 -12.53 -5.67
C GLY A 169 -5.16 -12.25 -4.63
N TYR A 170 -5.52 -13.26 -3.82
CA TYR A 170 -6.45 -13.09 -2.72
C TYR A 170 -5.93 -12.10 -1.68
N LEU A 171 -4.70 -12.28 -1.21
CA LEU A 171 -4.09 -11.39 -0.23
C LEU A 171 -3.91 -9.97 -0.79
N HIS A 172 -3.53 -9.83 -2.06
CA HIS A 172 -3.45 -8.53 -2.71
C HIS A 172 -4.82 -7.83 -2.74
N ALA A 173 -5.87 -8.53 -3.19
CA ALA A 173 -7.23 -8.00 -3.23
C ALA A 173 -7.74 -7.63 -1.84
N TYR A 174 -7.52 -8.52 -0.86
CA TYR A 174 -7.93 -8.28 0.51
C TYR A 174 -7.23 -7.06 1.11
N LEU A 175 -5.90 -6.97 1.03
CA LEU A 175 -5.14 -5.83 1.54
C LEU A 175 -5.53 -4.50 0.86
N SER A 176 -6.03 -4.56 -0.37
CA SER A 176 -6.54 -3.39 -1.10
C SER A 176 -8.01 -3.06 -0.78
N SER A 177 -8.72 -3.93 -0.04
CA SER A 177 -10.14 -3.75 0.27
C SER A 177 -10.36 -2.70 1.36
N PRO A 178 -11.54 -2.06 1.41
CA PRO A 178 -11.87 -1.09 2.46
C PRO A 178 -11.72 -1.66 3.88
N ILE A 179 -12.09 -2.93 4.09
CA ILE A 179 -12.01 -3.59 5.41
C ILE A 179 -10.56 -3.73 5.88
N ALA A 180 -9.64 -4.15 5.01
CA ALA A 180 -8.23 -4.24 5.35
C ALA A 180 -7.59 -2.86 5.48
N GLN A 181 -7.96 -1.92 4.62
CA GLN A 181 -7.47 -0.54 4.68
C GLN A 181 -7.89 0.16 5.97
N ALA A 182 -9.13 -0.04 6.45
CA ALA A 182 -9.58 0.47 7.74
C ALA A 182 -8.71 -0.08 8.90
N GLN A 183 -8.40 -1.38 8.91
CA GLN A 183 -7.49 -1.96 9.90
C GLN A 183 -6.07 -1.37 9.81
N ILE A 184 -5.52 -1.24 8.59
CA ILE A 184 -4.18 -0.70 8.34
C ILE A 184 -4.10 0.75 8.84
N LEU A 185 -5.08 1.57 8.50
CA LEU A 185 -5.11 2.99 8.88
C LEU A 185 -5.35 3.18 10.38
N GLY A 186 -6.16 2.33 11.02
CA GLY A 186 -6.35 2.33 12.47
C GLY A 186 -5.06 2.03 13.26
N HIS A 187 -4.05 1.43 12.63
CA HIS A 187 -2.73 1.24 13.23
C HIS A 187 -1.77 2.42 13.03
N THR A 188 -2.15 3.45 12.27
CA THR A 188 -1.26 4.58 12.00
C THR A 188 -0.88 5.34 13.28
N HIS A 189 0.34 5.82 13.32
CA HIS A 189 0.88 6.63 14.41
C HIS A 189 1.90 7.62 13.83
N GLY A 190 2.07 8.74 14.51
CA GLY A 190 3.02 9.77 14.11
C GLY A 190 2.45 11.18 14.31
N GLY A 191 3.33 12.18 14.27
CA GLY A 191 2.95 13.59 14.42
C GLY A 191 2.89 14.32 13.07
N GLN A 192 4.05 14.47 12.40
CA GLN A 192 4.13 15.14 11.10
C GLN A 192 4.00 14.17 9.92
N ILE A 193 4.39 12.92 10.10
CA ILE A 193 4.33 11.86 9.08
C ILE A 193 3.78 10.63 9.76
N ASP A 194 2.68 10.11 9.24
CA ASP A 194 2.08 8.88 9.70
C ASP A 194 2.94 7.68 9.31
N HIS A 195 3.02 6.71 10.23
CA HIS A 195 3.74 5.46 10.03
C HIS A 195 2.95 4.26 10.51
N ILE A 196 3.16 3.12 9.88
CA ILE A 196 2.82 1.81 10.42
C ILE A 196 4.07 0.93 10.47
N THR A 197 4.12 0.02 11.41
CA THR A 197 5.21 -0.95 11.51
C THR A 197 4.83 -2.27 10.83
N HIS A 198 5.85 -3.06 10.48
CA HIS A 198 5.61 -4.41 10.00
C HIS A 198 5.01 -5.33 11.08
N HIS A 199 5.19 -5.02 12.37
CA HIS A 199 4.55 -5.74 13.48
C HIS A 199 3.03 -5.49 13.47
N GLN A 200 2.59 -4.26 13.28
CA GLN A 200 1.18 -3.91 13.18
C GLN A 200 0.53 -4.54 11.93
N LEU A 201 1.24 -4.55 10.79
CA LEU A 201 0.72 -5.22 9.60
C LEU A 201 0.56 -6.74 9.79
N LYS A 202 1.37 -7.38 10.64
CA LYS A 202 1.24 -8.81 10.99
C LYS A 202 -0.09 -9.14 11.65
N THR A 203 -0.67 -8.20 12.40
CA THR A 203 -1.90 -8.42 13.20
C THR A 203 -3.19 -8.19 12.40
N ILE A 204 -3.11 -7.75 11.15
CA ILE A 204 -4.29 -7.59 10.29
C ILE A 204 -5.05 -8.91 10.20
N LEU A 205 -6.33 -8.88 10.52
CA LEU A 205 -7.22 -10.05 10.43
C LEU A 205 -7.64 -10.27 8.97
N VAL A 206 -7.46 -11.48 8.50
CA VAL A 206 -7.77 -11.93 7.13
C VAL A 206 -8.83 -13.02 7.21
N PRO A 207 -10.01 -12.84 6.60
CA PRO A 207 -11.03 -13.89 6.55
C PRO A 207 -10.60 -15.02 5.62
N ILE A 208 -10.87 -16.25 6.02
CA ILE A 208 -10.62 -17.44 5.22
C ILE A 208 -11.93 -17.87 4.58
N LEU A 209 -12.02 -17.65 3.30
CA LEU A 209 -13.17 -18.04 2.49
C LEU A 209 -13.04 -19.50 2.03
N SER A 210 -14.06 -20.03 1.36
CA SER A 210 -13.94 -21.34 0.70
C SER A 210 -12.79 -21.33 -0.33
N GLU A 211 -12.17 -22.49 -0.54
CA GLU A 211 -11.10 -22.64 -1.53
C GLU A 211 -11.50 -22.13 -2.92
N ARG A 212 -12.75 -22.36 -3.31
CA ARG A 212 -13.30 -21.93 -4.59
C ARG A 212 -13.37 -20.40 -4.68
N GLU A 213 -13.83 -19.73 -3.63
CA GLU A 213 -13.94 -18.27 -3.60
C GLU A 213 -12.55 -17.61 -3.59
N MET A 214 -11.66 -18.10 -2.72
CA MET A 214 -10.28 -17.60 -2.68
C MET A 214 -9.58 -17.77 -4.03
N LYS A 215 -9.78 -18.92 -4.69
CA LYS A 215 -9.21 -19.17 -6.02
C LYS A 215 -9.79 -18.21 -7.07
N ASN A 216 -11.10 -18.00 -7.08
CA ASN A 216 -11.76 -17.11 -8.04
C ASN A 216 -11.25 -15.66 -7.86
N ILE A 217 -11.14 -15.18 -6.61
CA ILE A 217 -10.60 -13.85 -6.31
C ILE A 217 -9.12 -13.78 -6.74
N HIS A 218 -8.33 -14.81 -6.41
CA HIS A 218 -6.93 -14.91 -6.80
C HIS A 218 -6.75 -14.78 -8.32
N ASP A 219 -7.43 -15.62 -9.09
CA ASP A 219 -7.29 -15.68 -10.54
C ASP A 219 -7.73 -14.35 -11.19
N SER A 220 -8.87 -13.81 -10.76
CA SER A 220 -9.40 -12.54 -11.29
C SER A 220 -8.47 -11.37 -10.97
N THR A 221 -7.93 -11.33 -9.75
CA THR A 221 -6.99 -10.29 -9.32
C THR A 221 -5.71 -10.33 -10.12
N LEU A 222 -5.10 -11.51 -10.26
CA LEU A 222 -3.86 -11.63 -11.04
C LEU A 222 -4.07 -11.29 -12.52
N ALA A 223 -5.18 -11.72 -13.11
CA ALA A 223 -5.52 -11.36 -14.48
C ALA A 223 -5.62 -9.83 -14.67
N ALA A 224 -6.30 -9.15 -13.75
CA ALA A 224 -6.41 -7.69 -13.77
C ALA A 224 -5.05 -6.98 -13.60
N LEU A 225 -4.21 -7.47 -12.68
CA LEU A 225 -2.87 -6.90 -12.44
C LEU A 225 -1.95 -7.08 -13.64
N VAL A 226 -1.97 -8.25 -14.27
CA VAL A 226 -1.19 -8.53 -15.50
C VAL A 226 -1.67 -7.66 -16.66
N ALA A 227 -3.00 -7.54 -16.84
CA ALA A 227 -3.57 -6.67 -17.87
C ALA A 227 -3.16 -5.20 -17.67
N ARG A 228 -3.18 -4.71 -16.42
CA ARG A 228 -2.70 -3.37 -16.09
C ARG A 228 -1.22 -3.18 -16.42
N ASP A 229 -0.37 -4.12 -16.03
CA ASP A 229 1.07 -4.02 -16.28
C ASP A 229 1.38 -4.02 -17.78
N ASN A 230 0.68 -4.85 -18.58
CA ASN A 230 0.80 -4.85 -20.02
C ASN A 230 0.39 -3.50 -20.62
N ALA A 231 -0.75 -2.95 -20.19
CA ALA A 231 -1.22 -1.65 -20.66
C ALA A 231 -0.22 -0.51 -20.34
N VAL A 232 0.45 -0.56 -19.19
CA VAL A 232 1.51 0.42 -18.84
C VAL A 232 2.71 0.27 -19.75
N VAL A 233 3.14 -0.96 -20.07
CA VAL A 233 4.25 -1.21 -21.02
C VAL A 233 3.90 -0.67 -22.39
N ASP A 234 2.72 -0.98 -22.90
CA ASP A 234 2.26 -0.52 -24.22
C ASP A 234 2.25 1.02 -24.32
N LEU A 235 1.78 1.71 -23.25
CA LEU A 235 1.78 3.18 -23.20
C LEU A 235 3.21 3.77 -23.19
N VAL A 236 4.15 3.12 -22.49
CA VAL A 236 5.56 3.54 -22.49
C VAL A 236 6.16 3.36 -23.88
N ASP A 237 5.89 2.25 -24.56
CA ASP A 237 6.39 1.97 -25.90
C ASP A 237 5.83 2.97 -26.93
N ILE A 238 4.53 3.30 -26.85
CA ILE A 238 3.91 4.35 -27.68
C ILE A 238 4.61 5.70 -27.45
N SER A 239 4.85 6.07 -26.21
CA SER A 239 5.54 7.32 -25.85
C SER A 239 6.96 7.36 -26.43
N ASN A 240 7.70 6.24 -26.36
CA ASN A 240 9.05 6.12 -26.94
C ASN A 240 9.04 6.26 -28.46
N VAL A 241 8.04 5.68 -29.14
CA VAL A 241 7.87 5.82 -30.60
C VAL A 241 7.64 7.29 -30.97
N LEU A 242 6.74 7.99 -30.25
CA LEU A 242 6.47 9.42 -30.48
C LEU A 242 7.74 10.26 -30.26
N SER A 243 8.48 10.03 -29.18
CA SER A 243 9.71 10.78 -28.91
C SER A 243 10.73 10.66 -30.04
N LYS A 244 10.92 9.44 -30.57
CA LYS A 244 11.85 9.20 -31.71
C LYS A 244 11.46 9.91 -33.00
N LEU A 245 10.16 10.21 -33.19
CA LEU A 245 9.71 10.97 -34.37
C LEU A 245 10.14 12.44 -34.30
N PHE A 246 10.30 12.99 -33.10
CA PHE A 246 10.72 14.40 -32.89
C PHE A 246 12.24 14.56 -32.76
N GLU A 247 12.99 13.50 -32.42
CA GLU A 247 14.45 13.54 -32.38
C GLU A 247 15.11 13.53 -33.77
N LYS A 248 14.38 13.17 -34.83
CA LYS A 248 14.86 13.10 -36.20
C LYS A 248 14.75 14.41 -36.98
N LYS A 249 14.46 15.52 -36.32
CA LYS A 249 14.49 16.88 -36.87
C LYS A 249 15.64 17.68 -36.28
#